data_29d5b6fc29f3ac68213ccb9eb7d1166b
#
_entry.id   29d5b6fc29f3ac68213ccb9eb7d1166b
#
_cell.length_a   1.000
_cell.length_b   1.000
_cell.length_c   1.000
_cell.angle_alpha   90.00
_cell.angle_beta   90.00
_cell.angle_gamma   90.00
#
_symmetry.space_group_name_H-M   'P 1'
#
loop_
_entity.id
_entity.type
_entity.pdbx_description
1 polymer ?
#
loop_
_entity_poly.entity_id
_entity_poly.type
_entity_poly.pdbx_seq_one_letter_code
_entity_poly.pdbx_strand_id
1 'polypeptide(L)'
;MNFGSDVDLYSRFSESTYTCFVPDFLASPQESDTAHKLLYRNSREGHLRFGETIVEVSFPWRQMRDGETLLYLGYPLIELQRQHHSSLTAHAACVEINGVAVLLLGKEGAGKTSIALELCQRHNASLIANDLTVIGNEGGNLVAIGGTKFFFLRYESIRRSQPHLLRLFTEPTTDPWLHKTKVLPVDLGISVQLDPRPISQAFMVHVDEKQRDIYAGTADNLVTKLYLNENFSRYIRSTCTMMLGDDNYDLMGYIPPLDSEALFMMRRGIITMLLDQANLRYVSGDSKSLADHVANSTERP
;
A
#
# COMPACT_ATOMS: atom_id res chain seq x y z
N MET A 1 -4.88 8.76 14.76
CA MET A 1 -6.35 8.65 14.90
C MET A 1 -6.68 7.89 16.16
N ASN A 2 -7.67 8.35 16.92
CA ASN A 2 -8.13 7.66 18.11
C ASN A 2 -9.35 6.78 17.78
N PHE A 3 -9.35 5.55 18.29
CA PHE A 3 -10.50 4.65 18.27
C PHE A 3 -11.13 4.59 19.66
N GLY A 4 -12.40 4.97 19.77
CA GLY A 4 -13.18 4.84 20.99
C GLY A 4 -14.23 3.75 20.87
N SER A 5 -14.48 2.99 21.94
CA SER A 5 -15.45 1.89 21.92
C SER A 5 -15.92 1.52 23.30
N ASP A 6 -17.09 0.89 23.35
CA ASP A 6 -17.61 0.14 24.50
C ASP A 6 -17.11 -1.31 24.60
N VAL A 7 -16.24 -1.71 23.68
CA VAL A 7 -15.53 -3.01 23.69
C VAL A 7 -14.03 -2.79 23.62
N ASP A 8 -13.25 -3.80 24.03
CA ASP A 8 -11.79 -3.74 23.97
C ASP A 8 -11.28 -3.88 22.53
N LEU A 9 -11.15 -2.72 21.84
CA LEU A 9 -10.61 -2.65 20.48
C LEU A 9 -9.11 -2.89 20.44
N TYR A 10 -8.37 -2.54 21.48
CA TYR A 10 -6.92 -2.68 21.47
C TYR A 10 -6.50 -4.14 21.36
N SER A 11 -7.03 -5.01 22.22
CA SER A 11 -6.76 -6.45 22.14
C SER A 11 -7.16 -7.02 20.78
N ARG A 12 -8.30 -6.58 20.23
CA ARG A 12 -8.77 -7.06 18.92
C ARG A 12 -7.89 -6.62 17.78
N PHE A 13 -7.44 -5.38 17.77
CA PHE A 13 -6.55 -4.88 16.71
C PHE A 13 -5.14 -5.45 16.81
N SER A 14 -4.63 -5.67 18.02
CA SER A 14 -3.29 -6.27 18.20
C SER A 14 -3.21 -7.71 17.70
N GLU A 15 -4.33 -8.44 17.75
CA GLU A 15 -4.44 -9.82 17.27
C GLU A 15 -4.89 -9.91 15.79
N SER A 16 -5.43 -8.83 15.23
CA SER A 16 -6.01 -8.84 13.89
C SER A 16 -4.94 -8.91 12.79
N THR A 17 -5.14 -9.83 11.85
CA THR A 17 -4.32 -9.91 10.64
C THR A 17 -4.58 -8.75 9.68
N TYR A 18 -5.70 -8.04 9.80
CA TYR A 18 -6.09 -6.93 8.92
C TYR A 18 -5.34 -5.63 9.19
N THR A 19 -4.74 -5.46 10.36
CA THR A 19 -3.90 -4.28 10.67
C THR A 19 -2.73 -4.12 9.71
N CYS A 20 -2.25 -5.24 9.15
CA CYS A 20 -1.18 -5.21 8.16
C CYS A 20 -1.56 -4.51 6.84
N PHE A 21 -2.86 -4.35 6.54
CA PHE A 21 -3.31 -3.62 5.35
C PHE A 21 -3.34 -2.09 5.52
N VAL A 22 -3.12 -1.60 6.74
CA VAL A 22 -2.95 -0.16 6.98
C VAL A 22 -1.46 0.14 7.11
N PRO A 23 -0.86 0.90 6.19
CA PRO A 23 0.57 1.15 6.20
C PRO A 23 1.05 1.76 7.52
N ASP A 24 2.10 1.18 8.09
CA ASP A 24 2.74 1.62 9.34
C ASP A 24 1.77 1.72 10.53
N PHE A 25 0.72 0.89 10.55
CA PHE A 25 -0.24 0.85 11.64
C PHE A 25 0.38 0.25 12.90
N LEU A 26 0.32 1.02 13.98
CA LEU A 26 0.64 0.57 15.32
C LEU A 26 -0.54 0.83 16.23
N ALA A 27 -1.09 -0.24 16.82
CA ALA A 27 -2.08 -0.10 17.88
C ALA A 27 -1.40 0.32 19.19
N SER A 28 -1.96 1.31 19.87
CA SER A 28 -1.53 1.74 21.19
C SER A 28 -2.75 1.88 22.11
N PRO A 29 -2.67 1.48 23.37
CA PRO A 29 -3.76 1.72 24.33
C PRO A 29 -3.82 3.18 24.76
N GLN A 30 -2.81 3.99 24.41
CA GLN A 30 -2.76 5.40 24.78
C GLN A 30 -3.48 6.27 23.75
N GLU A 31 -4.31 7.19 24.22
CA GLU A 31 -4.93 8.20 23.36
C GLU A 31 -3.87 9.15 22.81
N SER A 32 -3.91 9.41 21.52
CA SER A 32 -3.02 10.36 20.85
C SER A 32 -3.69 11.75 20.80
N ASP A 33 -2.88 12.79 20.75
CA ASP A 33 -3.35 14.17 20.60
C ASP A 33 -3.77 14.44 19.14
N THR A 34 -4.91 13.85 18.74
CA THR A 34 -5.49 14.02 17.41
C THR A 34 -6.97 14.32 17.51
N ALA A 35 -7.44 15.27 16.68
CA ALA A 35 -8.85 15.60 16.59
C ALA A 35 -9.72 14.48 15.98
N HIS A 36 -9.12 13.60 15.16
CA HIS A 36 -9.89 12.59 14.43
C HIS A 36 -10.13 11.34 15.28
N LYS A 37 -11.41 11.00 15.43
CA LYS A 37 -11.89 9.87 16.23
C LYS A 37 -12.82 8.98 15.41
N LEU A 38 -12.68 7.66 15.58
CA LEU A 38 -13.67 6.69 15.16
C LEU A 38 -14.28 6.07 16.43
N LEU A 39 -15.58 6.28 16.62
CA LEU A 39 -16.33 5.79 17.78
C LEU A 39 -17.18 4.59 17.35
N TYR A 40 -16.89 3.44 17.91
CA TYR A 40 -17.65 2.22 17.69
C TYR A 40 -18.50 1.89 18.90
N ARG A 41 -19.75 1.46 18.66
CA ARG A 41 -20.64 0.90 19.68
C ARG A 41 -21.17 -0.46 19.25
N ASN A 42 -21.08 -1.44 20.14
CA ASN A 42 -21.71 -2.72 19.92
C ASN A 42 -23.24 -2.58 20.09
N SER A 43 -23.97 -2.64 18.99
CA SER A 43 -25.42 -2.45 18.94
C SER A 43 -26.09 -3.48 18.04
N ARG A 44 -27.36 -3.77 18.29
CA ARG A 44 -28.16 -4.62 17.38
C ARG A 44 -28.52 -3.91 16.09
N GLU A 45 -28.58 -2.58 16.10
CA GLU A 45 -28.94 -1.75 14.96
C GLU A 45 -27.68 -1.16 14.34
N GLY A 46 -27.57 -1.30 13.00
CA GLY A 46 -26.52 -0.68 12.24
C GLY A 46 -26.73 0.82 12.08
N HIS A 47 -25.71 1.60 12.40
CA HIS A 47 -25.70 3.04 12.21
C HIS A 47 -24.31 3.50 11.79
N LEU A 48 -24.25 4.43 10.85
CA LEU A 48 -23.01 5.08 10.41
C LEU A 48 -23.27 6.58 10.24
N ARG A 49 -22.48 7.39 10.94
CA ARG A 49 -22.49 8.84 10.81
C ARG A 49 -21.08 9.35 10.55
N PHE A 50 -20.90 10.01 9.43
CA PHE A 50 -19.67 10.71 9.10
C PHE A 50 -19.75 12.18 9.46
N GLY A 51 -18.83 12.63 10.32
CA GLY A 51 -18.55 14.04 10.59
C GLY A 51 -17.13 14.40 10.15
N GLU A 52 -16.78 15.68 10.22
CA GLU A 52 -15.47 16.18 9.78
C GLU A 52 -14.29 15.55 10.55
N THR A 53 -14.47 15.37 11.86
CA THR A 53 -13.42 14.83 12.74
C THR A 53 -13.83 13.57 13.48
N ILE A 54 -15.14 13.27 13.54
CA ILE A 54 -15.67 12.12 14.28
C ILE A 54 -16.51 11.27 13.32
N VAL A 55 -16.17 10.00 13.25
CA VAL A 55 -17.02 8.98 12.63
C VAL A 55 -17.62 8.12 13.73
N GLU A 56 -18.93 8.03 13.76
CA GLU A 56 -19.66 7.17 14.67
C GLU A 56 -20.21 5.96 13.91
N VAL A 57 -19.99 4.77 14.44
CA VAL A 57 -20.47 3.53 13.85
C VAL A 57 -21.01 2.61 14.92
N SER A 58 -22.14 2.01 14.67
CA SER A 58 -22.70 0.97 15.52
C SER A 58 -23.18 -0.22 14.69
N PHE A 59 -22.90 -1.40 15.14
CA PHE A 59 -23.39 -2.68 14.62
C PHE A 59 -23.00 -3.81 15.58
N PRO A 60 -23.58 -5.02 15.45
CA PRO A 60 -23.22 -6.13 16.30
C PRO A 60 -21.76 -6.53 16.13
N TRP A 61 -21.05 -6.67 17.26
CA TRP A 61 -19.63 -7.09 17.25
C TRP A 61 -19.38 -8.38 16.47
N ARG A 62 -20.30 -9.33 16.55
CA ARG A 62 -20.20 -10.61 15.80
C ARG A 62 -20.12 -10.43 14.27
N GLN A 63 -20.57 -9.29 13.75
CA GLN A 63 -20.49 -8.93 12.33
C GLN A 63 -19.17 -8.23 11.98
N MET A 64 -18.34 -7.99 12.98
CA MET A 64 -17.05 -7.35 12.81
C MET A 64 -15.97 -8.43 12.72
N ARG A 65 -15.68 -8.84 11.53
CA ARG A 65 -14.67 -9.82 11.21
C ARG A 65 -13.29 -9.37 11.72
N ASP A 66 -12.91 -9.77 12.94
CA ASP A 66 -11.63 -9.47 13.59
C ASP A 66 -11.20 -7.99 13.54
N GLY A 67 -12.16 -7.06 13.58
CA GLY A 67 -11.91 -5.63 13.47
C GLY A 67 -11.74 -5.10 12.03
N GLU A 68 -11.85 -5.96 11.02
CA GLU A 68 -11.67 -5.61 9.60
C GLU A 68 -12.52 -4.40 9.20
N THR A 69 -13.79 -4.42 9.52
CA THR A 69 -14.72 -3.32 9.17
C THR A 69 -14.28 -1.99 9.73
N LEU A 70 -13.84 -1.93 10.99
CA LEU A 70 -13.35 -0.68 11.60
C LEU A 70 -12.05 -0.20 10.98
N LEU A 71 -11.16 -1.10 10.59
CA LEU A 71 -9.94 -0.75 9.90
C LEU A 71 -10.22 -0.18 8.51
N TYR A 72 -11.17 -0.75 7.77
CA TYR A 72 -11.59 -0.21 6.49
C TYR A 72 -12.28 1.15 6.61
N LEU A 73 -13.05 1.39 7.67
CA LEU A 73 -13.63 2.71 7.97
C LEU A 73 -12.56 3.72 8.42
N GLY A 74 -11.59 3.27 9.19
CA GLY A 74 -10.51 4.11 9.72
C GLY A 74 -9.49 4.50 8.66
N TYR A 75 -9.25 3.65 7.67
CA TYR A 75 -8.20 3.89 6.67
C TYR A 75 -8.40 5.17 5.85
N PRO A 76 -9.58 5.47 5.29
CA PRO A 76 -9.80 6.74 4.59
C PRO A 76 -9.56 7.97 5.46
N LEU A 77 -9.83 7.90 6.76
CA LEU A 77 -9.56 9.00 7.69
C LEU A 77 -8.06 9.18 7.95
N ILE A 78 -7.32 8.07 8.07
CA ILE A 78 -5.86 8.10 8.16
C ILE A 78 -5.27 8.69 6.87
N GLU A 79 -5.77 8.27 5.72
CA GLU A 79 -5.31 8.77 4.43
C GLU A 79 -5.65 10.25 4.23
N LEU A 80 -6.83 10.70 4.68
CA LEU A 80 -7.20 12.11 4.70
C LEU A 80 -6.17 12.95 5.48
N GLN A 81 -5.79 12.49 6.68
CA GLN A 81 -4.75 13.15 7.47
C GLN A 81 -3.41 13.18 6.77
N ARG A 82 -2.98 12.05 6.15
CA ARG A 82 -1.74 12.01 5.35
C ARG A 82 -1.75 13.07 4.26
N GLN A 83 -2.85 13.17 3.52
CA GLN A 83 -2.96 14.11 2.42
C GLN A 83 -2.99 15.56 2.88
N HIS A 84 -3.58 15.88 4.02
CA HIS A 84 -3.46 17.20 4.64
C HIS A 84 -2.02 17.54 5.07
N HIS A 85 -1.19 16.54 5.34
CA HIS A 85 0.23 16.72 5.65
C HIS A 85 1.15 16.48 4.44
N SER A 86 0.65 16.67 3.22
CA SER A 86 1.40 16.54 1.96
C SER A 86 2.04 15.16 1.77
N SER A 87 1.43 14.13 2.32
CA SER A 87 1.80 12.73 2.08
C SER A 87 0.59 11.91 1.66
N LEU A 88 0.80 10.78 1.03
CA LEU A 88 -0.28 9.91 0.57
C LEU A 88 0.18 8.45 0.48
N THR A 89 -0.78 7.54 0.43
CA THR A 89 -0.50 6.13 0.16
C THR A 89 -0.64 5.83 -1.33
N ALA A 90 0.42 5.32 -1.91
CA ALA A 90 0.46 4.80 -3.27
C ALA A 90 0.37 3.27 -3.27
N HIS A 91 -0.43 2.69 -4.17
CA HIS A 91 -0.35 1.26 -4.47
C HIS A 91 0.91 1.00 -5.30
N ALA A 92 2.02 0.84 -4.61
CA ALA A 92 3.36 0.74 -5.15
C ALA A 92 4.23 -0.17 -4.28
N ALA A 93 5.34 -0.68 -4.84
CA ALA A 93 6.44 -1.21 -4.04
C ALA A 93 7.59 -0.19 -4.05
N CYS A 94 8.37 -0.17 -2.98
CA CYS A 94 9.50 0.74 -2.83
C CYS A 94 10.66 0.03 -2.14
N VAL A 95 11.84 0.19 -2.70
CA VAL A 95 13.09 -0.35 -2.13
C VAL A 95 14.12 0.77 -2.01
N GLU A 96 15.01 0.64 -1.04
CA GLU A 96 16.22 1.48 -0.94
C GLU A 96 17.37 0.74 -1.61
N ILE A 97 18.08 1.42 -2.48
CA ILE A 97 19.32 0.95 -3.09
C ILE A 97 20.29 2.13 -3.23
N ASN A 98 21.54 1.95 -2.81
CA ASN A 98 22.58 3.00 -2.85
C ASN A 98 22.18 4.30 -2.13
N GLY A 99 21.38 4.21 -1.05
CA GLY A 99 20.97 5.36 -0.23
C GLY A 99 19.76 6.14 -0.76
N VAL A 100 19.14 5.69 -1.85
CA VAL A 100 17.96 6.34 -2.46
C VAL A 100 16.80 5.36 -2.60
N ALA A 101 15.58 5.90 -2.56
CA ALA A 101 14.39 5.12 -2.80
C ALA A 101 14.10 4.98 -4.30
N VAL A 102 13.71 3.79 -4.70
CA VAL A 102 13.20 3.45 -6.02
C VAL A 102 11.74 3.04 -5.90
N LEU A 103 10.85 3.77 -6.57
CA LEU A 103 9.40 3.53 -6.53
C LEU A 103 8.96 2.72 -7.75
N LEU A 104 8.31 1.60 -7.51
CA LEU A 104 7.76 0.71 -8.53
C LEU A 104 6.24 0.84 -8.58
N LEU A 105 5.73 1.40 -9.65
CA LEU A 105 4.31 1.65 -9.92
C LEU A 105 3.80 0.69 -11.01
N GLY A 106 2.50 0.55 -11.14
CA GLY A 106 1.87 -0.30 -12.17
C GLY A 106 0.55 -0.89 -11.69
N LYS A 107 -0.24 -1.38 -12.62
CA LYS A 107 -1.55 -2.00 -12.34
C LYS A 107 -1.39 -3.21 -11.42
N GLU A 108 -2.50 -3.70 -10.89
CA GLU A 108 -2.50 -4.99 -10.20
C GLU A 108 -1.99 -6.08 -11.15
N GLY A 109 -1.14 -6.97 -10.64
CA GLY A 109 -0.50 -8.00 -11.46
C GLY A 109 0.65 -7.54 -12.35
N ALA A 110 1.02 -6.25 -12.35
CA ALA A 110 2.12 -5.72 -13.17
C ALA A 110 3.53 -6.21 -12.76
N GLY A 111 3.67 -6.94 -11.66
CA GLY A 111 4.94 -7.53 -11.24
C GLY A 111 5.77 -6.65 -10.29
N LYS A 112 5.21 -5.58 -9.71
CA LYS A 112 5.89 -4.71 -8.73
C LYS A 112 6.59 -5.51 -7.62
N THR A 113 5.85 -6.43 -6.99
CA THR A 113 6.36 -7.31 -5.92
C THR A 113 7.49 -8.22 -6.41
N SER A 114 7.40 -8.75 -7.64
CA SER A 114 8.44 -9.62 -8.21
C SER A 114 9.74 -8.85 -8.41
N ILE A 115 9.67 -7.65 -8.97
CA ILE A 115 10.85 -6.79 -9.16
C ILE A 115 11.45 -6.36 -7.80
N ALA A 116 10.62 -5.94 -6.84
CA ALA A 116 11.10 -5.58 -5.51
C ALA A 116 11.82 -6.76 -4.83
N LEU A 117 11.27 -7.97 -4.95
CA LEU A 117 11.88 -9.17 -4.41
C LEU A 117 13.24 -9.49 -5.08
N GLU A 118 13.32 -9.43 -6.41
CA GLU A 118 14.58 -9.62 -7.17
C GLU A 118 15.63 -8.55 -6.80
N LEU A 119 15.24 -7.28 -6.65
CA LEU A 119 16.13 -6.21 -6.20
C LEU A 119 16.71 -6.49 -4.81
N CYS A 120 15.85 -6.89 -3.85
CA CYS A 120 16.30 -7.21 -2.51
C CYS A 120 17.22 -8.43 -2.46
N GLN A 121 16.95 -9.48 -3.24
CA GLN A 121 17.71 -10.72 -3.21
C GLN A 121 19.01 -10.69 -4.01
N ARG A 122 19.06 -9.94 -5.11
CA ARG A 122 20.19 -9.96 -6.04
C ARG A 122 21.03 -8.69 -6.03
N HIS A 123 20.44 -7.57 -5.65
CA HIS A 123 21.10 -6.26 -5.69
C HIS A 123 21.25 -5.62 -4.30
N ASN A 124 21.10 -6.43 -3.24
CA ASN A 124 21.26 -5.99 -1.84
C ASN A 124 20.41 -4.75 -1.48
N ALA A 125 19.26 -4.60 -2.15
CA ALA A 125 18.33 -3.53 -1.81
C ALA A 125 17.60 -3.84 -0.48
N SER A 126 17.25 -2.80 0.26
CA SER A 126 16.45 -2.90 1.48
C SER A 126 14.98 -2.57 1.17
N LEU A 127 14.05 -3.33 1.74
CA LEU A 127 12.62 -3.08 1.55
C LEU A 127 12.19 -1.83 2.34
N ILE A 128 11.65 -0.82 1.64
CA ILE A 128 10.93 0.29 2.27
C ILE A 128 9.47 -0.09 2.44
N ALA A 129 8.83 -0.55 1.36
CA ALA A 129 7.43 -0.97 1.38
C ALA A 129 7.12 -1.92 0.21
N ASN A 130 6.11 -2.78 0.39
CA ASN A 130 5.53 -3.53 -0.70
C ASN A 130 4.01 -3.43 -0.64
N ASP A 131 3.36 -3.31 -1.78
CA ASP A 131 1.91 -3.13 -1.97
C ASP A 131 1.40 -1.73 -1.63
N LEU A 132 1.65 -1.22 -0.42
CA LEU A 132 1.24 0.12 0.02
C LEU A 132 2.46 0.91 0.49
N THR A 133 2.85 1.91 -0.30
CA THR A 133 3.96 2.81 0.00
C THR A 133 3.43 4.18 0.39
N VAL A 134 3.87 4.72 1.52
CA VAL A 134 3.60 6.11 1.90
C VAL A 134 4.68 6.99 1.31
N ILE A 135 4.27 7.91 0.46
CA ILE A 135 5.15 8.91 -0.16
C ILE A 135 4.71 10.33 0.20
N GLY A 136 5.60 11.27 0.19
CA GLY A 136 5.26 12.65 0.54
C GLY A 136 6.25 13.67 0.01
N ASN A 137 5.89 14.94 0.21
CA ASN A 137 6.74 16.10 -0.06
C ASN A 137 7.32 16.60 1.26
N GLU A 138 8.63 16.49 1.42
CA GLU A 138 9.36 17.03 2.57
C GLU A 138 10.34 18.10 2.09
N GLY A 139 10.01 19.37 2.40
CA GLY A 139 10.87 20.50 2.04
C GLY A 139 11.12 20.66 0.53
N GLY A 140 10.17 20.30 -0.32
CA GLY A 140 10.29 20.34 -1.78
C GLY A 140 10.90 19.07 -2.40
N ASN A 141 11.24 18.07 -1.59
CA ASN A 141 11.76 16.79 -2.07
C ASN A 141 10.71 15.69 -1.97
N LEU A 142 10.66 14.86 -2.98
CA LEU A 142 9.82 13.67 -2.95
C LEU A 142 10.51 12.56 -2.13
N VAL A 143 9.83 12.06 -1.09
CA VAL A 143 10.37 11.05 -0.17
C VAL A 143 9.45 9.84 -0.07
N ALA A 144 10.04 8.65 0.10
CA ALA A 144 9.36 7.45 0.57
C ALA A 144 9.46 7.44 2.10
N ILE A 145 8.32 7.57 2.77
CA ILE A 145 8.23 7.71 4.22
C ILE A 145 8.17 6.34 4.89
N GLY A 146 7.46 5.39 4.28
CA GLY A 146 7.26 4.06 4.84
C GLY A 146 6.23 3.25 4.07
N GLY A 147 5.54 2.35 4.76
CA GLY A 147 4.50 1.51 4.15
C GLY A 147 4.49 0.07 4.68
N THR A 148 3.81 -0.84 3.99
CA THR A 148 3.68 -2.23 4.41
C THR A 148 4.99 -3.00 4.27
N LYS A 149 5.42 -3.69 5.36
CA LYS A 149 6.71 -4.37 5.49
C LYS A 149 6.59 -5.88 5.34
N PHE A 150 5.87 -6.35 4.32
CA PHE A 150 5.73 -7.79 4.02
C PHE A 150 5.44 -7.98 2.54
N PHE A 151 5.55 -9.23 2.08
CA PHE A 151 5.21 -9.64 0.73
C PHE A 151 3.97 -10.53 0.76
N PHE A 152 2.98 -10.24 -0.09
CA PHE A 152 1.97 -11.22 -0.48
C PHE A 152 2.46 -11.92 -1.75
N LEU A 153 3.07 -13.08 -1.57
CA LEU A 153 3.59 -13.87 -2.66
C LEU A 153 2.50 -14.81 -3.18
N ARG A 154 2.30 -14.81 -4.48
CA ARG A 154 1.33 -15.68 -5.15
C ARG A 154 1.98 -17.01 -5.49
N TYR A 155 1.37 -18.13 -5.10
CA TYR A 155 1.93 -19.47 -5.29
C TYR A 155 2.39 -19.73 -6.73
N GLU A 156 1.50 -19.51 -7.71
CA GLU A 156 1.83 -19.77 -9.12
C GLU A 156 2.94 -18.86 -9.66
N SER A 157 3.02 -17.61 -9.24
CA SER A 157 4.12 -16.72 -9.62
C SER A 157 5.45 -17.23 -9.08
N ILE A 158 5.49 -17.62 -7.80
CA ILE A 158 6.69 -18.15 -7.15
C ILE A 158 7.10 -19.50 -7.76
N ARG A 159 6.14 -20.38 -8.04
CA ARG A 159 6.40 -21.67 -8.69
C ARG A 159 7.15 -21.49 -10.03
N ARG A 160 6.82 -20.42 -10.77
CA ARG A 160 7.43 -20.15 -12.08
C ARG A 160 8.77 -19.42 -12.01
N SER A 161 8.87 -18.41 -11.13
CA SER A 161 10.06 -17.52 -11.10
C SER A 161 11.09 -17.92 -10.04
N GLN A 162 10.64 -18.40 -8.86
CA GLN A 162 11.50 -18.67 -7.71
C GLN A 162 11.05 -19.94 -6.95
N PRO A 163 11.10 -21.14 -7.58
CA PRO A 163 10.53 -22.37 -7.01
C PRO A 163 11.13 -22.76 -5.65
N HIS A 164 12.33 -22.33 -5.33
CA HIS A 164 12.96 -22.57 -4.02
C HIS A 164 12.20 -21.93 -2.84
N LEU A 165 11.39 -20.90 -3.11
CA LEU A 165 10.54 -20.24 -2.10
C LEU A 165 9.23 -20.99 -1.84
N LEU A 166 8.89 -22.03 -2.60
CA LEU A 166 7.67 -22.82 -2.36
C LEU A 166 7.63 -23.46 -0.97
N ARG A 167 8.78 -23.65 -0.34
CA ARG A 167 8.88 -24.10 1.07
C ARG A 167 8.13 -23.21 2.06
N LEU A 168 7.84 -21.95 1.69
CA LEU A 168 7.12 -20.98 2.52
C LEU A 168 5.60 -21.07 2.35
N PHE A 169 5.14 -21.92 1.43
CA PHE A 169 3.72 -22.07 1.11
C PHE A 169 3.18 -23.38 1.61
N THR A 170 1.89 -23.38 1.95
CA THR A 170 1.10 -24.61 2.01
C THR A 170 0.64 -24.95 0.60
N GLU A 171 0.46 -26.25 0.33
CA GLU A 171 -0.10 -26.67 -0.97
C GLU A 171 -1.49 -26.06 -1.17
N PRO A 172 -1.74 -25.45 -2.34
CA PRO A 172 -3.02 -24.83 -2.62
C PRO A 172 -4.13 -25.90 -2.74
N THR A 173 -5.21 -25.70 -1.99
CA THR A 173 -6.43 -26.54 -2.06
C THR A 173 -7.43 -26.04 -3.09
N THR A 174 -7.18 -24.86 -3.69
CA THR A 174 -7.98 -24.18 -4.69
C THR A 174 -7.11 -23.75 -5.85
N ASP A 175 -7.59 -22.82 -6.69
CA ASP A 175 -6.81 -22.28 -7.80
C ASP A 175 -5.46 -21.70 -7.32
N PRO A 176 -4.31 -22.24 -7.79
CA PRO A 176 -2.98 -21.77 -7.42
C PRO A 176 -2.72 -20.28 -7.70
N TRP A 177 -3.44 -19.68 -8.64
CA TRP A 177 -3.38 -18.25 -8.94
C TRP A 177 -4.03 -17.38 -7.87
N LEU A 178 -4.98 -17.90 -7.12
CA LEU A 178 -5.64 -17.20 -6.02
C LEU A 178 -4.92 -17.40 -4.69
N HIS A 179 -4.10 -18.45 -4.59
CA HIS A 179 -3.38 -18.77 -3.35
C HIS A 179 -2.22 -17.79 -3.14
N LYS A 180 -2.32 -16.99 -2.08
CA LYS A 180 -1.30 -16.03 -1.64
C LYS A 180 -0.85 -16.34 -0.23
N THR A 181 0.44 -16.22 0.02
CA THR A 181 1.03 -16.36 1.36
C THR A 181 1.69 -15.03 1.75
N LYS A 182 1.41 -14.58 2.98
CA LYS A 182 2.11 -13.46 3.60
C LYS A 182 3.48 -13.95 4.06
N VAL A 183 4.53 -13.31 3.58
CA VAL A 183 5.92 -13.63 3.90
C VAL A 183 6.61 -12.38 4.45
N LEU A 184 7.28 -12.52 5.58
CA LEU A 184 8.03 -11.41 6.18
C LEU A 184 9.42 -11.28 5.52
N PRO A 185 9.98 -10.07 5.43
CA PRO A 185 11.34 -9.87 4.90
C PRO A 185 12.40 -10.72 5.59
N VAL A 186 12.27 -10.91 6.90
CA VAL A 186 13.20 -11.75 7.68
C VAL A 186 13.22 -13.20 7.24
N ASP A 187 12.08 -13.75 6.80
CA ASP A 187 11.97 -15.13 6.30
C ASP A 187 12.70 -15.32 4.96
N LEU A 188 12.98 -14.21 4.29
CA LEU A 188 13.68 -14.13 2.99
C LEU A 188 15.12 -13.63 3.13
N GLY A 189 15.57 -13.29 4.34
CA GLY A 189 16.87 -12.67 4.59
C GLY A 189 16.99 -11.25 4.02
N ILE A 190 15.85 -10.55 3.85
CA ILE A 190 15.78 -9.21 3.29
C ILE A 190 15.82 -8.18 4.41
N SER A 191 16.67 -7.17 4.28
CA SER A 191 16.73 -6.03 5.18
C SER A 191 15.57 -5.07 4.94
N VAL A 192 15.15 -4.36 6.03
CA VAL A 192 14.08 -3.38 5.97
C VAL A 192 14.66 -2.00 6.26
N GLN A 193 14.34 -1.03 5.39
CA GLN A 193 14.64 0.38 5.61
C GLN A 193 13.46 1.05 6.32
N LEU A 194 13.73 1.63 7.50
CA LEU A 194 12.70 2.27 8.32
C LEU A 194 12.71 3.80 8.20
N ASP A 195 13.89 4.40 8.00
CA ASP A 195 13.98 5.84 7.87
C ASP A 195 13.52 6.31 6.49
N PRO A 196 12.92 7.51 6.37
CA PRO A 196 12.57 8.10 5.08
C PRO A 196 13.76 8.19 4.13
N ARG A 197 13.49 8.01 2.84
CA ARG A 197 14.52 8.11 1.78
C ARG A 197 14.02 8.95 0.61
N PRO A 198 14.89 9.82 0.03
CA PRO A 198 14.52 10.57 -1.17
C PRO A 198 14.26 9.60 -2.33
N ILE A 199 13.16 9.81 -3.04
CA ILE A 199 12.83 9.06 -4.25
C ILE A 199 13.55 9.70 -5.43
N SER A 200 14.58 9.03 -5.93
CA SER A 200 15.36 9.52 -7.08
C SER A 200 14.96 8.87 -8.39
N GLN A 201 14.29 7.72 -8.34
CA GLN A 201 13.86 6.96 -9.51
C GLN A 201 12.45 6.42 -9.28
N ALA A 202 11.64 6.47 -10.33
CA ALA A 202 10.32 5.86 -10.34
C ALA A 202 10.08 5.11 -11.66
N PHE A 203 9.43 3.96 -11.59
CA PHE A 203 9.17 3.13 -12.76
C PHE A 203 7.71 2.70 -12.80
N MET A 204 7.07 2.91 -13.96
CA MET A 204 5.85 2.21 -14.35
C MET A 204 6.24 0.87 -14.93
N VAL A 205 6.04 -0.21 -14.17
CA VAL A 205 6.53 -1.54 -14.53
C VAL A 205 5.44 -2.41 -15.16
N HIS A 206 5.88 -3.28 -16.08
CA HIS A 206 5.06 -4.36 -16.61
C HIS A 206 5.95 -5.60 -16.81
N VAL A 207 5.76 -6.62 -15.98
CA VAL A 207 6.49 -7.88 -16.10
C VAL A 207 5.80 -8.82 -17.08
N ASP A 208 6.54 -9.25 -18.09
CA ASP A 208 6.20 -10.37 -18.96
C ASP A 208 7.39 -11.33 -19.01
N GLU A 209 7.28 -12.47 -18.32
CA GLU A 209 8.35 -13.47 -18.23
C GLU A 209 8.74 -14.12 -19.59
N LYS A 210 7.98 -13.84 -20.64
CA LYS A 210 8.31 -14.28 -22.00
C LYS A 210 9.12 -13.25 -22.79
N GLN A 211 9.11 -12.00 -22.34
CA GLN A 211 9.82 -10.90 -22.97
C GLN A 211 11.23 -10.79 -22.39
N ARG A 212 12.24 -11.21 -23.16
CA ARG A 212 13.65 -11.15 -22.72
C ARG A 212 14.28 -9.77 -22.90
N ASP A 213 13.86 -9.05 -23.94
CA ASP A 213 14.37 -7.71 -24.21
C ASP A 213 13.62 -6.68 -23.36
N ILE A 214 14.38 -5.78 -22.75
CA ILE A 214 13.78 -4.68 -21.99
C ILE A 214 13.29 -3.61 -22.97
N TYR A 215 12.01 -3.26 -22.81
CA TYR A 215 11.50 -2.03 -23.41
C TYR A 215 11.50 -0.94 -22.34
N ALA A 216 12.13 0.20 -22.64
CA ALA A 216 12.12 1.39 -21.78
C ALA A 216 11.63 2.60 -22.58
N GLY A 217 10.75 3.39 -21.98
CA GLY A 217 10.17 4.57 -22.61
C GLY A 217 9.76 5.64 -21.59
N THR A 218 9.33 6.78 -22.09
CA THR A 218 8.84 7.87 -21.24
C THR A 218 7.47 7.52 -20.66
N ALA A 219 7.25 7.90 -19.41
CA ALA A 219 5.94 7.76 -18.75
C ALA A 219 5.17 9.10 -18.66
N ASP A 220 5.70 10.21 -19.15
CA ASP A 220 5.00 11.49 -19.16
C ASP A 220 3.97 11.55 -20.28
N ASN A 221 2.80 10.99 -20.00
CA ASN A 221 1.64 11.03 -20.89
C ASN A 221 0.34 11.09 -20.08
N LEU A 222 -0.76 11.41 -20.77
CA LEU A 222 -2.08 11.55 -20.12
C LEU A 222 -2.53 10.27 -19.41
N VAL A 223 -2.28 9.10 -19.99
CA VAL A 223 -2.71 7.82 -19.42
C VAL A 223 -2.00 7.56 -18.08
N THR A 224 -0.71 7.84 -18.01
CA THR A 224 0.08 7.73 -16.76
C THR A 224 -0.43 8.72 -15.72
N LYS A 225 -0.67 9.97 -16.09
CA LYS A 225 -1.20 10.99 -15.16
C LYS A 225 -2.57 10.60 -14.60
N LEU A 226 -3.45 10.07 -15.43
CA LEU A 226 -4.75 9.55 -15.00
C LEU A 226 -4.58 8.35 -14.04
N TYR A 227 -3.73 7.39 -14.40
CA TYR A 227 -3.44 6.24 -13.55
C TYR A 227 -2.89 6.68 -12.17
N LEU A 228 -1.93 7.62 -12.13
CA LEU A 228 -1.37 8.12 -10.89
C LEU A 228 -2.44 8.83 -10.05
N ASN A 229 -3.29 9.64 -10.66
CA ASN A 229 -4.39 10.30 -9.95
C ASN A 229 -5.38 9.29 -9.34
N GLU A 230 -5.74 8.24 -10.06
CA GLU A 230 -6.58 7.16 -9.54
C GLU A 230 -5.90 6.39 -8.41
N ASN A 231 -4.63 6.04 -8.59
CA ASN A 231 -3.83 5.36 -7.58
C ASN A 231 -3.76 6.17 -6.28
N PHE A 232 -3.44 7.46 -6.36
CA PHE A 232 -3.23 8.34 -5.21
C PHE A 232 -4.51 8.83 -4.54
N SER A 233 -5.64 8.77 -5.22
CA SER A 233 -6.96 9.10 -4.65
C SER A 233 -7.72 7.88 -4.12
N ARG A 234 -7.23 6.68 -4.38
CA ARG A 234 -7.94 5.42 -4.14
C ARG A 234 -8.49 5.33 -2.71
N TYR A 235 -7.68 5.69 -1.72
CA TYR A 235 -8.00 5.45 -0.31
C TYR A 235 -8.86 6.53 0.35
N ILE A 236 -9.06 7.68 -0.30
CA ILE A 236 -10.00 8.72 0.16
C ILE A 236 -11.30 8.74 -0.64
N ARG A 237 -11.34 8.09 -1.80
CA ARG A 237 -12.54 8.04 -2.66
C ARG A 237 -13.41 6.83 -2.40
N SER A 238 -13.35 6.29 -1.20
CA SER A 238 -14.20 5.21 -0.68
C SER A 238 -14.12 3.84 -1.36
N THR A 239 -13.12 3.57 -2.16
CA THR A 239 -12.95 2.23 -2.77
C THR A 239 -12.65 1.12 -1.76
N CYS A 240 -12.24 1.47 -0.53
CA CYS A 240 -11.95 0.53 0.55
C CYS A 240 -13.08 0.46 1.59
N THR A 241 -14.20 1.07 1.34
CA THR A 241 -15.19 1.40 2.36
C THR A 241 -16.51 0.66 2.21
N MET A 242 -16.53 -0.45 1.53
CA MET A 242 -17.68 -1.33 1.68
C MET A 242 -17.65 -1.89 3.09
N MET A 243 -18.65 -1.52 3.89
CA MET A 243 -18.87 -2.15 5.17
C MET A 243 -19.24 -3.60 4.90
N LEU A 244 -18.32 -4.47 5.25
CA LEU A 244 -18.51 -5.88 5.14
C LEU A 244 -19.13 -6.33 6.47
N GLY A 245 -20.40 -6.74 6.42
CA GLY A 245 -21.02 -7.50 7.46
C GLY A 245 -20.46 -8.92 7.52
N ASP A 246 -21.17 -9.79 8.22
CA ASP A 246 -20.99 -11.23 8.11
C ASP A 246 -21.36 -11.73 6.70
N ASP A 247 -21.43 -13.04 6.53
CA ASP A 247 -21.70 -13.68 5.23
C ASP A 247 -22.97 -13.19 4.50
N ASN A 248 -23.85 -12.45 5.16
CA ASN A 248 -25.09 -11.92 4.60
C ASN A 248 -24.97 -10.47 4.10
N TYR A 249 -23.87 -9.76 4.35
CA TYR A 249 -23.63 -8.37 3.92
C TYR A 249 -24.76 -7.39 4.26
N ASP A 250 -25.45 -7.62 5.37
CA ASP A 250 -26.67 -6.87 5.72
C ASP A 250 -26.41 -5.43 6.16
N LEU A 251 -25.13 -5.07 6.35
CA LEU A 251 -24.75 -3.74 6.84
C LEU A 251 -24.06 -2.95 5.74
N MET A 252 -24.82 -2.23 4.97
CA MET A 252 -24.30 -1.29 3.98
C MET A 252 -24.64 0.14 4.42
N GLY A 253 -23.60 0.88 4.89
CA GLY A 253 -23.70 2.30 5.12
C GLY A 253 -23.10 3.10 3.95
N TYR A 254 -23.70 4.25 3.64
CA TYR A 254 -23.11 5.18 2.70
C TYR A 254 -21.94 5.89 3.37
N ILE A 255 -20.75 5.77 2.76
CA ILE A 255 -19.56 6.50 3.15
C ILE A 255 -19.33 7.60 2.12
N PRO A 256 -19.44 8.88 2.48
CA PRO A 256 -19.21 9.97 1.54
C PRO A 256 -17.75 9.99 1.11
N PRO A 257 -17.44 10.40 -0.14
CA PRO A 257 -16.07 10.63 -0.54
C PRO A 257 -15.47 11.76 0.32
N LEU A 258 -14.26 11.53 0.84
CA LEU A 258 -13.52 12.50 1.64
C LEU A 258 -12.65 13.41 0.79
N ASP A 259 -12.73 13.28 -0.53
CA ASP A 259 -11.92 14.04 -1.49
C ASP A 259 -12.38 15.49 -1.61
N SER A 260 -11.42 16.37 -1.91
CA SER A 260 -11.65 17.80 -2.14
C SER A 260 -10.71 18.33 -3.23
N GLU A 261 -11.02 19.53 -3.77
CA GLU A 261 -10.16 20.19 -4.75
C GLU A 261 -8.74 20.45 -4.17
N ALA A 262 -8.64 20.85 -2.91
CA ALA A 262 -7.36 21.06 -2.24
C ALA A 262 -6.51 19.78 -2.21
N LEU A 263 -7.10 18.64 -1.88
CA LEU A 263 -6.41 17.35 -1.88
C LEU A 263 -6.07 16.89 -3.29
N PHE A 264 -6.93 17.14 -4.26
CA PHE A 264 -6.61 16.92 -5.67
C PHE A 264 -5.38 17.72 -6.11
N MET A 265 -5.30 19.01 -5.75
CA MET A 265 -4.15 19.87 -6.08
C MET A 265 -2.87 19.39 -5.40
N MET A 266 -2.95 18.94 -4.15
CA MET A 266 -1.81 18.32 -3.44
C MET A 266 -1.30 17.07 -4.20
N ARG A 267 -2.20 16.13 -4.56
CA ARG A 267 -1.83 14.94 -5.35
C ARG A 267 -1.24 15.29 -6.70
N ARG A 268 -1.79 16.31 -7.37
CA ARG A 268 -1.23 16.83 -8.63
C ARG A 268 0.22 17.31 -8.44
N GLY A 269 0.50 17.99 -7.32
CA GLY A 269 1.87 18.36 -6.94
C GLY A 269 2.80 17.15 -6.83
N ILE A 270 2.39 16.11 -6.11
CA ILE A 270 3.17 14.85 -5.99
C ILE A 270 3.39 14.19 -7.37
N ILE A 271 2.36 14.17 -8.24
CA ILE A 271 2.50 13.63 -9.61
C ILE A 271 3.55 14.41 -10.40
N THR A 272 3.52 15.75 -10.31
CA THR A 272 4.52 16.60 -10.98
C THR A 272 5.92 16.29 -10.46
N MET A 273 6.10 16.18 -9.13
CA MET A 273 7.39 15.82 -8.55
C MET A 273 7.89 14.44 -9.01
N LEU A 274 7.00 13.45 -9.16
CA LEU A 274 7.36 12.13 -9.70
C LEU A 274 7.88 12.22 -11.13
N LEU A 275 7.26 13.04 -11.96
CA LEU A 275 7.67 13.21 -13.35
C LEU A 275 9.00 13.97 -13.46
N ASP A 276 9.17 15.03 -12.67
CA ASP A 276 10.29 15.95 -12.78
C ASP A 276 11.51 15.52 -11.97
N GLN A 277 11.31 15.06 -10.72
CA GLN A 277 12.41 14.75 -9.80
C GLN A 277 12.81 13.27 -9.81
N ALA A 278 11.82 12.36 -9.92
CA ALA A 278 12.08 10.92 -9.88
C ALA A 278 12.21 10.29 -11.28
N ASN A 279 12.26 11.08 -12.35
CA ASN A 279 12.46 10.62 -13.71
C ASN A 279 11.59 9.38 -14.04
N LEU A 280 10.27 9.52 -13.84
CA LEU A 280 9.34 8.41 -14.03
C LEU A 280 9.43 7.83 -15.46
N ARG A 281 9.78 6.55 -15.57
CA ARG A 281 9.92 5.82 -16.83
C ARG A 281 8.99 4.62 -16.89
N TYR A 282 8.54 4.27 -18.08
CA TYR A 282 7.88 2.99 -18.33
C TYR A 282 8.93 1.92 -18.68
N VAL A 283 8.82 0.74 -18.06
CA VAL A 283 9.68 -0.39 -18.37
C VAL A 283 8.89 -1.71 -18.43
N SER A 284 9.23 -2.55 -19.41
CA SER A 284 8.62 -3.86 -19.59
C SER A 284 9.68 -4.89 -19.94
N GLY A 285 9.53 -6.11 -19.45
CA GLY A 285 10.47 -7.23 -19.66
C GLY A 285 10.26 -8.32 -18.60
N ASP A 286 11.14 -9.32 -18.56
CA ASP A 286 11.10 -10.30 -17.47
C ASP A 286 11.56 -9.69 -16.13
N SER A 287 11.14 -10.29 -15.01
CA SER A 287 11.37 -9.73 -13.68
C SER A 287 12.84 -9.55 -13.32
N LYS A 288 13.72 -10.47 -13.73
CA LYS A 288 15.16 -10.42 -13.44
C LYS A 288 15.85 -9.32 -14.24
N SER A 289 15.61 -9.29 -15.55
CA SER A 289 16.18 -8.26 -16.43
C SER A 289 15.72 -6.86 -16.02
N LEU A 290 14.45 -6.72 -15.62
CA LEU A 290 13.94 -5.45 -15.09
C LEU A 290 14.60 -5.06 -13.77
N ALA A 291 14.84 -5.99 -12.86
CA ALA A 291 15.56 -5.71 -11.63
C ALA A 291 17.00 -5.25 -11.92
N ASP A 292 17.71 -5.92 -12.82
CA ASP A 292 19.06 -5.51 -13.25
C ASP A 292 19.05 -4.10 -13.88
N HIS A 293 18.08 -3.81 -14.74
CA HIS A 293 17.93 -2.49 -15.36
C HIS A 293 17.66 -1.38 -14.32
N VAL A 294 16.79 -1.65 -13.37
CA VAL A 294 16.47 -0.72 -12.28
C VAL A 294 17.68 -0.47 -11.40
N ALA A 295 18.41 -1.53 -10.98
CA ALA A 295 19.60 -1.41 -10.16
C ALA A 295 20.69 -0.59 -10.87
N ASN A 296 21.01 -0.90 -12.13
CA ASN A 296 22.01 -0.17 -12.90
C ASN A 296 21.65 1.32 -13.09
N SER A 297 20.36 1.65 -13.13
CA SER A 297 19.93 3.05 -13.26
C SER A 297 20.07 3.87 -11.97
N THR A 298 20.35 3.23 -10.83
CA THR A 298 20.63 3.88 -9.54
C THR A 298 22.12 4.03 -9.25
N GLU A 299 22.98 3.41 -10.05
CA GLU A 299 24.41 3.65 -9.95
C GLU A 299 24.70 5.10 -10.38
N ARG A 300 25.35 5.86 -9.49
CA ARG A 300 25.77 7.23 -9.82
C ARG A 300 26.82 7.16 -10.91
N PRO A 301 26.79 8.03 -11.92
CA PRO A 301 27.89 8.20 -12.86
C PRO A 301 29.16 8.63 -12.17
#